data_4d093e242a0406470647038a7d50dca6
#
_entry.id   4d093e242a0406470647038a7d50dca6
#
_cell.length_a   1.000
_cell.length_b   1.000
_cell.length_c   1.000
_cell.angle_alpha   90.00
_cell.angle_beta   90.00
_cell.angle_gamma   90.00
#
_symmetry.space_group_name_H-M   'P 1'
#
loop_
_entity.id
_entity.type
_entity.pdbx_description
1 polymer ?
#
loop_
_entity_poly.entity_id
_entity_poly.type
_entity_poly.pdbx_seq_one_letter_code
_entity_poly.pdbx_strand_id
1 'polypeptide(L)'
;QAPLNEIIFDYYLNFIPYFMNMFTPLFVFISVIFFTSKLAGNSEIIAILASGISYHRLMRPYLISAIIIFLISFVLTGYVIPPSSQKMLNFQDKYIERFTRENARNIQMEIEPGTILYIESFQKRTNMGYRSSLEHFDGKHLTMRITADRINYDSAYHWHFIKYVRRDFDGIQETLTRGHRLDTIIPIEPKELFYTAENAKMMTNPELKSFINQQKKRGTGNVQAFEIEW
;
A
#
# COMPACT_ATOMS: atom_id res chain seq x y z
N GLN A 1 -24.54 4.34 13.61
CA GLN A 1 -25.04 3.43 12.55
C GLN A 1 -24.89 4.14 11.22
N ALA A 2 -24.40 3.42 10.19
CA ALA A 2 -24.29 3.98 8.85
C ALA A 2 -25.67 4.03 8.18
N PRO A 3 -26.02 5.10 7.45
CA PRO A 3 -27.27 5.15 6.69
C PRO A 3 -27.21 4.14 5.54
N LEU A 4 -28.36 3.49 5.25
CA LEU A 4 -28.48 2.46 4.21
C LEU A 4 -27.99 2.92 2.83
N ASN A 5 -28.20 4.20 2.52
CA ASN A 5 -27.77 4.80 1.26
C ASN A 5 -26.23 4.78 1.12
N GLU A 6 -25.49 5.20 2.15
CA GLU A 6 -24.04 5.18 2.13
C GLU A 6 -23.48 3.72 2.10
N ILE A 7 -24.17 2.78 2.75
CA ILE A 7 -23.78 1.37 2.69
C ILE A 7 -23.87 0.82 1.26
N ILE A 8 -24.92 1.14 0.54
CA ILE A 8 -25.13 0.62 -0.82
C ILE A 8 -24.19 1.33 -1.82
N PHE A 9 -24.17 2.67 -1.83
CA PHE A 9 -23.47 3.45 -2.85
C PHE A 9 -21.99 3.68 -2.57
N ASP A 10 -21.57 3.83 -1.29
CA ASP A 10 -20.19 4.09 -0.96
C ASP A 10 -19.41 2.82 -0.62
N TYR A 11 -20.08 1.77 -0.12
CA TYR A 11 -19.43 0.50 0.19
C TYR A 11 -19.66 -0.57 -0.88
N TYR A 12 -20.89 -1.09 -1.03
CA TYR A 12 -21.12 -2.23 -1.91
C TYR A 12 -20.88 -1.95 -3.39
N LEU A 13 -21.31 -0.82 -3.91
CA LEU A 13 -21.12 -0.48 -5.32
C LEU A 13 -19.64 -0.30 -5.68
N ASN A 14 -18.84 0.19 -4.74
CA ASN A 14 -17.40 0.38 -4.92
C ASN A 14 -16.57 -0.87 -4.64
N PHE A 15 -17.11 -1.82 -3.90
CA PHE A 15 -16.53 -3.14 -3.65
C PHE A 15 -16.57 -4.05 -4.89
N ILE A 16 -17.65 -3.99 -5.67
CA ILE A 16 -17.89 -4.86 -6.81
C ILE A 16 -16.78 -4.82 -7.86
N PRO A 17 -16.32 -3.67 -8.38
CA PRO A 17 -15.30 -3.63 -9.43
C PRO A 17 -13.99 -4.29 -9.03
N TYR A 18 -13.57 -4.13 -7.79
CA TYR A 18 -12.36 -4.76 -7.26
C TYR A 18 -12.46 -6.29 -7.28
N PHE A 19 -13.53 -6.84 -6.71
CA PHE A 19 -13.72 -8.29 -6.63
C PHE A 19 -14.00 -8.92 -8.00
N MET A 20 -14.76 -8.25 -8.86
CA MET A 20 -14.95 -8.70 -10.24
C MET A 20 -13.61 -8.87 -10.95
N ASN A 21 -12.74 -7.87 -10.88
CA ASN A 21 -11.42 -7.94 -11.52
C ASN A 21 -10.53 -9.00 -10.89
N MET A 22 -10.53 -9.13 -9.57
CA MET A 22 -9.75 -10.14 -8.83
C MET A 22 -10.14 -11.57 -9.21
N PHE A 23 -11.44 -11.85 -9.39
CA PHE A 23 -11.94 -13.18 -9.72
C PHE A 23 -12.01 -13.47 -11.23
N THR A 24 -11.86 -12.45 -12.08
CA THR A 24 -11.93 -12.61 -13.55
C THR A 24 -11.00 -13.70 -14.07
N PRO A 25 -9.71 -13.82 -13.69
CA PRO A 25 -8.83 -14.87 -14.20
C PRO A 25 -9.35 -16.27 -13.84
N LEU A 26 -9.88 -16.45 -12.65
CA LEU A 26 -10.45 -17.72 -12.18
C LEU A 26 -11.67 -18.12 -13.01
N PHE A 27 -12.61 -17.18 -13.21
CA PHE A 27 -13.82 -17.46 -14.00
C PHE A 27 -13.50 -17.71 -15.47
N VAL A 28 -12.55 -16.98 -16.05
CA VAL A 28 -12.08 -17.22 -17.42
C VAL A 28 -11.46 -18.61 -17.53
N PHE A 29 -10.62 -19.01 -16.59
CA PHE A 29 -10.00 -20.34 -16.57
C PHE A 29 -11.04 -21.45 -16.52
N ILE A 30 -11.99 -21.36 -15.57
CA ILE A 30 -13.09 -22.34 -15.44
C ILE A 30 -13.93 -22.39 -16.72
N SER A 31 -14.26 -21.23 -17.29
CA SER A 31 -15.06 -21.16 -18.53
C SER A 31 -14.36 -21.81 -19.70
N VAL A 32 -13.07 -21.54 -19.90
CA VAL A 32 -12.27 -22.15 -20.98
C VAL A 32 -12.24 -23.67 -20.84
N ILE A 33 -11.97 -24.18 -19.63
CA ILE A 33 -11.96 -25.63 -19.40
C ILE A 33 -13.34 -26.23 -19.69
N PHE A 34 -14.41 -25.62 -19.17
CA PHE A 34 -15.77 -26.11 -19.34
C PHE A 34 -16.17 -26.18 -20.82
N PHE A 35 -15.98 -25.10 -21.56
CA PHE A 35 -16.34 -25.05 -22.96
C PHE A 35 -15.47 -25.99 -23.82
N THR A 36 -14.16 -26.01 -23.55
CA THR A 36 -13.26 -26.91 -24.32
C THR A 36 -13.56 -28.36 -24.03
N SER A 37 -13.81 -28.74 -22.79
CA SER A 37 -14.18 -30.11 -22.41
C SER A 37 -15.51 -30.52 -23.03
N LYS A 38 -16.50 -29.61 -23.07
CA LYS A 38 -17.79 -29.88 -23.71
C LYS A 38 -17.65 -30.10 -25.22
N LEU A 39 -16.89 -29.24 -25.92
CA LEU A 39 -16.62 -29.40 -27.36
C LEU A 39 -15.83 -30.68 -27.64
N ALA A 40 -14.88 -31.05 -26.79
CA ALA A 40 -14.12 -32.30 -26.95
C ALA A 40 -15.00 -33.53 -26.68
N GLY A 41 -15.83 -33.51 -25.63
CA GLY A 41 -16.74 -34.59 -25.29
C GLY A 41 -17.78 -34.86 -26.38
N ASN A 42 -18.23 -33.82 -27.07
CA ASN A 42 -19.16 -33.95 -28.21
C ASN A 42 -18.44 -34.29 -29.53
N SER A 43 -17.13 -34.54 -29.51
CA SER A 43 -16.31 -34.80 -30.73
C SER A 43 -16.28 -33.61 -31.70
N GLU A 44 -16.76 -32.42 -31.32
CA GLU A 44 -16.85 -31.25 -32.22
C GLU A 44 -15.48 -30.73 -32.62
N ILE A 45 -14.49 -30.76 -31.71
CA ILE A 45 -13.10 -30.38 -32.02
C ILE A 45 -12.52 -31.29 -33.10
N ILE A 46 -12.75 -32.59 -32.99
CA ILE A 46 -12.29 -33.57 -33.98
C ILE A 46 -12.96 -33.33 -35.34
N ALA A 47 -14.27 -33.08 -35.34
CA ALA A 47 -15.01 -32.79 -36.59
C ALA A 47 -14.52 -31.50 -37.25
N ILE A 48 -14.25 -30.45 -36.49
CA ILE A 48 -13.70 -29.17 -36.99
C ILE A 48 -12.30 -29.38 -37.60
N LEU A 49 -11.42 -30.10 -36.91
CA LEU A 49 -10.07 -30.36 -37.42
C LEU A 49 -10.08 -31.29 -38.64
N ALA A 50 -10.96 -32.29 -38.65
CA ALA A 50 -11.14 -33.20 -39.81
C ALA A 50 -11.69 -32.49 -41.04
N SER A 51 -12.42 -31.39 -40.90
CA SER A 51 -12.89 -30.56 -42.02
C SER A 51 -11.78 -29.69 -42.64
N GLY A 52 -10.52 -29.81 -42.18
CA GLY A 52 -9.37 -29.08 -42.72
C GLY A 52 -9.13 -27.70 -42.06
N ILE A 53 -9.88 -27.37 -41.02
CA ILE A 53 -9.65 -26.15 -40.27
C ILE A 53 -8.40 -26.32 -39.36
N SER A 54 -7.43 -25.42 -39.52
CA SER A 54 -6.20 -25.49 -38.72
C SER A 54 -6.46 -25.16 -37.24
N TYR A 55 -5.69 -25.77 -36.34
CA TYR A 55 -5.73 -25.51 -34.89
C TYR A 55 -5.62 -24.02 -34.55
N HIS A 56 -4.76 -23.26 -35.22
CA HIS A 56 -4.63 -21.83 -35.03
C HIS A 56 -5.93 -21.05 -35.32
N ARG A 57 -6.70 -21.53 -36.30
CA ARG A 57 -7.99 -20.94 -36.66
C ARG A 57 -9.05 -21.24 -35.59
N LEU A 58 -9.01 -22.42 -35.00
CA LEU A 58 -9.86 -22.84 -33.89
C LEU A 58 -9.56 -22.01 -32.63
N MET A 59 -8.30 -21.60 -32.41
CA MET A 59 -7.89 -20.80 -31.24
C MET A 59 -8.21 -19.30 -31.37
N ARG A 60 -8.49 -18.78 -32.54
CA ARG A 60 -8.77 -17.33 -32.75
C ARG A 60 -9.89 -16.78 -31.86
N PRO A 61 -11.05 -17.44 -31.73
CA PRO A 61 -12.11 -16.92 -30.85
C PRO A 61 -11.67 -16.79 -29.38
N TYR A 62 -10.88 -17.75 -28.88
CA TYR A 62 -10.33 -17.72 -27.52
C TYR A 62 -9.38 -16.54 -27.34
N LEU A 63 -8.49 -16.29 -28.29
CA LEU A 63 -7.56 -15.17 -28.26
C LEU A 63 -8.29 -13.82 -28.31
N ILE A 64 -9.30 -13.71 -29.21
CA ILE A 64 -10.09 -12.46 -29.31
C ILE A 64 -10.82 -12.20 -27.98
N SER A 65 -11.47 -13.22 -27.42
CA SER A 65 -12.15 -13.09 -26.13
C SER A 65 -11.18 -12.72 -24.99
N ALA A 66 -10.00 -13.34 -24.96
CA ALA A 66 -8.97 -13.04 -23.97
C ALA A 66 -8.47 -11.59 -24.08
N ILE A 67 -8.26 -11.08 -25.30
CA ILE A 67 -7.85 -9.70 -25.55
C ILE A 67 -8.93 -8.71 -25.07
N ILE A 68 -10.21 -9.00 -25.36
CA ILE A 68 -11.33 -8.15 -24.92
C ILE A 68 -11.38 -8.11 -23.39
N ILE A 69 -11.32 -9.26 -22.73
CA ILE A 69 -11.34 -9.34 -21.26
C ILE A 69 -10.12 -8.62 -20.65
N PHE A 70 -8.94 -8.81 -21.24
CA PHE A 70 -7.72 -8.11 -20.83
C PHE A 70 -7.88 -6.59 -20.90
N LEU A 71 -8.39 -6.06 -22.02
CA LEU A 71 -8.60 -4.61 -22.17
C LEU A 71 -9.59 -4.07 -21.14
N ILE A 72 -10.67 -4.79 -20.86
CA ILE A 72 -11.65 -4.41 -19.84
C ILE A 72 -10.98 -4.41 -18.45
N SER A 73 -10.26 -5.48 -18.10
CA SER A 73 -9.55 -5.57 -16.82
C SER A 73 -8.48 -4.51 -16.68
N PHE A 74 -7.78 -4.17 -17.75
CA PHE A 74 -6.76 -3.11 -17.76
C PHE A 74 -7.37 -1.73 -17.45
N VAL A 75 -8.49 -1.41 -18.09
CA VAL A 75 -9.23 -0.16 -17.83
C VAL A 75 -9.78 -0.14 -16.40
N LEU A 76 -10.35 -1.25 -15.92
CA LEU A 76 -10.85 -1.37 -14.56
C LEU A 76 -9.74 -1.12 -13.54
N THR A 77 -8.59 -1.78 -13.70
CA THR A 77 -7.46 -1.65 -12.77
C THR A 77 -6.87 -0.25 -12.77
N GLY A 78 -6.74 0.38 -13.95
CA GLY A 78 -6.07 1.68 -14.06
C GLY A 78 -6.94 2.88 -13.68
N TYR A 79 -8.25 2.81 -13.92
CA TYR A 79 -9.11 3.99 -13.84
C TYR A 79 -10.35 3.83 -12.94
N VAL A 80 -10.91 2.64 -12.81
CA VAL A 80 -12.16 2.43 -12.06
C VAL A 80 -11.90 1.98 -10.63
N ILE A 81 -11.00 1.03 -10.44
CA ILE A 81 -10.71 0.45 -9.12
C ILE A 81 -10.12 1.47 -8.16
N PRO A 82 -9.14 2.32 -8.51
CA PRO A 82 -8.55 3.26 -7.57
C PRO A 82 -9.58 4.21 -6.92
N PRO A 83 -10.41 4.96 -7.66
CA PRO A 83 -11.39 5.85 -7.04
C PRO A 83 -12.49 5.09 -6.29
N SER A 84 -12.86 3.88 -6.75
CA SER A 84 -13.83 3.02 -6.06
C SER A 84 -13.26 2.52 -4.72
N SER A 85 -12.02 2.04 -4.72
CA SER A 85 -11.34 1.62 -3.49
C SER A 85 -11.21 2.76 -2.48
N GLN A 86 -10.91 3.98 -2.95
CA GLN A 86 -10.81 5.16 -2.08
C GLN A 86 -12.15 5.46 -1.39
N LYS A 87 -13.27 5.41 -2.11
CA LYS A 87 -14.61 5.62 -1.52
C LYS A 87 -14.95 4.53 -0.51
N MET A 88 -14.71 3.27 -0.85
CA MET A 88 -14.95 2.13 0.03
C MET A 88 -14.14 2.25 1.33
N LEU A 89 -12.86 2.60 1.24
CA LEU A 89 -11.98 2.75 2.39
C LEU A 89 -12.35 3.97 3.24
N ASN A 90 -12.74 5.08 2.63
CA ASN A 90 -13.29 6.24 3.37
C ASN A 90 -14.55 5.88 4.17
N PHE A 91 -15.41 5.02 3.60
CA PHE A 91 -16.58 4.49 4.32
C PHE A 91 -16.16 3.58 5.48
N GLN A 92 -15.20 2.66 5.26
CA GLN A 92 -14.66 1.80 6.31
C GLN A 92 -14.05 2.64 7.45
N ASP A 93 -13.29 3.69 7.12
CA ASP A 93 -12.72 4.60 8.10
C ASP A 93 -13.78 5.32 8.93
N LYS A 94 -14.84 5.77 8.25
CA LYS A 94 -15.91 6.53 8.90
C LYS A 94 -16.73 5.67 9.87
N TYR A 95 -16.98 4.40 9.55
CA TYR A 95 -17.97 3.57 10.25
C TYR A 95 -17.41 2.30 10.90
N ILE A 96 -16.33 1.73 10.40
CA ILE A 96 -15.82 0.43 10.82
C ILE A 96 -14.49 0.55 11.56
N GLU A 97 -13.52 1.27 11.00
CA GLU A 97 -12.13 1.29 11.48
C GLU A 97 -11.69 2.62 12.13
N ARG A 98 -12.64 3.41 12.60
CA ARG A 98 -12.39 4.73 13.20
C ARG A 98 -11.26 4.74 14.23
N PHE A 99 -11.03 3.63 14.91
CA PHE A 99 -10.01 3.52 15.96
C PHE A 99 -8.62 3.14 15.43
N THR A 100 -8.54 2.36 14.36
CA THR A 100 -7.27 1.79 13.88
C THR A 100 -6.47 2.79 13.06
N ARG A 101 -7.13 3.69 12.32
CA ARG A 101 -6.47 4.72 11.50
C ARG A 101 -6.22 6.05 12.22
N GLU A 102 -6.85 6.28 13.36
CA GLU A 102 -6.48 7.40 14.24
C GLU A 102 -5.16 7.13 14.97
N ASN A 103 -4.75 5.86 15.09
CA ASN A 103 -3.56 5.44 15.82
C ASN A 103 -2.72 4.48 14.97
N ALA A 104 -1.64 4.95 14.40
CA ALA A 104 -0.65 4.08 13.81
C ALA A 104 0.23 3.46 14.90
N ARG A 105 0.58 2.17 14.76
CA ARG A 105 1.40 1.41 15.73
C ARG A 105 2.60 0.76 15.07
N ASN A 106 3.71 0.67 15.84
CA ASN A 106 4.95 0.02 15.42
C ASN A 106 5.44 0.56 14.07
N ILE A 107 5.45 1.89 13.95
CA ILE A 107 5.91 2.57 12.75
C ILE A 107 7.43 2.53 12.77
N GLN A 108 8.02 1.95 11.75
CA GLN A 108 9.46 1.99 11.52
C GLN A 108 9.69 2.44 10.09
N MET A 109 10.44 3.50 9.92
CA MET A 109 10.75 4.02 8.59
C MET A 109 12.13 4.66 8.56
N GLU A 110 12.80 4.48 7.45
CA GLU A 110 14.01 5.22 7.12
C GLU A 110 13.60 6.59 6.58
N ILE A 111 14.04 7.67 7.23
CA ILE A 111 13.68 9.05 6.89
C ILE A 111 14.71 9.70 5.99
N GLU A 112 15.97 9.30 6.14
CA GLU A 112 17.12 9.65 5.32
C GLU A 112 18.06 8.44 5.28
N PRO A 113 18.96 8.31 4.28
CA PRO A 113 19.88 7.19 4.22
C PRO A 113 20.63 6.98 5.54
N GLY A 114 20.45 5.80 6.16
CA GLY A 114 21.04 5.45 7.45
C GLY A 114 20.34 6.04 8.67
N THR A 115 19.23 6.79 8.53
CA THR A 115 18.50 7.36 9.67
C THR A 115 17.10 6.71 9.78
N ILE A 116 16.89 5.95 10.85
CA ILE A 116 15.66 5.20 11.10
C ILE A 116 14.89 5.88 12.23
N LEU A 117 13.63 6.19 11.96
CA LEU A 117 12.66 6.64 12.95
C LEU A 117 11.77 5.46 13.34
N TYR A 118 11.64 5.20 14.63
CA TYR A 118 10.67 4.27 15.18
C TYR A 118 9.71 5.01 16.12
N ILE A 119 8.40 4.72 16.01
CA ILE A 119 7.37 5.23 16.89
C ILE A 119 6.44 4.07 17.26
N GLU A 120 6.31 3.72 18.53
CA GLU A 120 5.48 2.60 18.95
C GLU A 120 3.99 2.86 18.71
N SER A 121 3.50 4.07 19.01
CA SER A 121 2.15 4.48 18.66
C SER A 121 2.08 5.97 18.36
N PHE A 122 1.35 6.35 17.32
CA PHE A 122 1.15 7.74 16.91
C PHE A 122 -0.33 8.04 16.76
N GLN A 123 -0.79 9.11 17.39
CA GLN A 123 -2.18 9.59 17.33
C GLN A 123 -2.30 10.74 16.34
N LYS A 124 -3.06 10.54 15.27
CA LYS A 124 -3.28 11.55 14.23
C LYS A 124 -3.96 12.81 14.73
N ARG A 125 -4.94 12.66 15.63
CA ARG A 125 -5.74 13.79 16.15
C ARG A 125 -4.92 14.78 16.97
N THR A 126 -3.94 14.30 17.72
CA THR A 126 -3.11 15.12 18.61
C THR A 126 -1.73 15.41 18.04
N ASN A 127 -1.36 14.81 16.90
CA ASN A 127 -0.02 14.82 16.33
C ASN A 127 1.07 14.38 17.34
N MET A 128 0.73 13.41 18.19
CA MET A 128 1.60 12.93 19.27
C MET A 128 1.93 11.46 19.08
N GLY A 129 3.21 11.14 19.20
CA GLY A 129 3.73 9.78 19.27
C GLY A 129 4.23 9.44 20.67
N TYR A 130 4.18 8.15 20.99
CA TYR A 130 4.65 7.59 22.26
C TYR A 130 5.73 6.57 22.01
N ARG A 131 6.74 6.55 22.88
CA ARG A 131 7.90 5.64 22.82
C ARG A 131 8.55 5.63 21.45
N SER A 132 9.29 6.70 21.16
CA SER A 132 9.97 6.90 19.89
C SER A 132 11.47 6.69 20.03
N SER A 133 12.10 6.23 18.95
CA SER A 133 13.54 6.29 18.79
C SER A 133 13.92 6.84 17.40
N LEU A 134 15.01 7.61 17.39
CA LEU A 134 15.67 8.06 16.17
C LEU A 134 17.09 7.51 16.19
N GLU A 135 17.45 6.73 15.20
CA GLU A 135 18.72 6.03 15.11
C GLU A 135 19.45 6.43 13.84
N HIS A 136 20.73 6.75 13.97
CA HIS A 136 21.59 7.05 12.83
C HIS A 136 22.70 6.02 12.71
N PHE A 137 22.83 5.46 11.52
CA PHE A 137 23.84 4.47 11.15
C PHE A 137 24.80 5.03 10.13
N ASP A 138 26.09 4.82 10.35
CA ASP A 138 27.12 4.95 9.33
C ASP A 138 27.49 3.56 8.83
N GLY A 139 26.99 3.22 7.64
CA GLY A 139 27.05 1.85 7.12
C GLY A 139 26.31 0.86 8.02
N LYS A 140 27.05 0.02 8.75
CA LYS A 140 26.47 -0.96 9.69
C LYS A 140 26.67 -0.57 11.17
N HIS A 141 27.27 0.56 11.43
CA HIS A 141 27.60 1.01 12.78
C HIS A 141 26.59 2.05 13.26
N LEU A 142 25.98 1.79 14.40
CA LEU A 142 25.12 2.75 15.07
C LEU A 142 26.00 3.87 15.66
N THR A 143 25.79 5.11 15.21
CA THR A 143 26.56 6.29 15.66
C THR A 143 25.78 7.16 16.62
N MET A 144 24.44 7.17 16.51
CA MET A 144 23.58 7.94 17.39
C MET A 144 22.25 7.24 17.61
N ARG A 145 21.74 7.28 18.85
CA ARG A 145 20.36 6.88 19.18
C ARG A 145 19.73 7.90 20.12
N ILE A 146 18.61 8.44 19.72
CA ILE A 146 17.74 9.25 20.57
C ILE A 146 16.52 8.41 20.92
N THR A 147 16.19 8.26 22.20
CA THR A 147 14.95 7.65 22.67
C THR A 147 14.15 8.68 23.45
N ALA A 148 12.83 8.68 23.30
CA ALA A 148 11.97 9.60 24.03
C ALA A 148 10.63 8.97 24.41
N ASP A 149 10.07 9.42 25.52
CA ASP A 149 8.76 8.99 26.00
C ASP A 149 7.67 9.44 25.03
N ARG A 150 7.83 10.66 24.47
CA ARG A 150 6.89 11.25 23.51
C ARG A 150 7.62 11.97 22.39
N ILE A 151 6.98 12.00 21.24
CA ILE A 151 7.37 12.83 20.10
C ILE A 151 6.14 13.61 19.64
N ASN A 152 6.27 14.91 19.44
CA ASN A 152 5.21 15.80 19.00
C ASN A 152 5.62 16.44 17.68
N TYR A 153 4.67 16.53 16.75
CA TYR A 153 4.81 17.32 15.54
C TYR A 153 4.14 18.68 15.74
N ASP A 154 4.83 19.73 15.36
CA ASP A 154 4.29 21.10 15.39
C ASP A 154 3.90 21.55 13.98
N SER A 155 4.87 21.97 13.17
CA SER A 155 4.67 22.46 11.81
C SER A 155 5.98 22.43 11.01
N ALA A 156 5.89 22.49 9.70
CA ALA A 156 7.06 22.64 8.82
C ALA A 156 8.21 21.67 9.14
N TYR A 157 7.90 20.39 9.34
CA TYR A 157 8.86 19.32 9.67
C TYR A 157 9.54 19.44 11.05
N HIS A 158 9.06 20.33 11.94
CA HIS A 158 9.56 20.43 13.31
C HIS A 158 8.93 19.36 14.20
N TRP A 159 9.81 18.54 14.78
CA TRP A 159 9.47 17.48 15.73
C TRP A 159 10.14 17.74 17.07
N HIS A 160 9.43 17.45 18.15
CA HIS A 160 9.89 17.67 19.52
C HIS A 160 9.93 16.35 20.26
N PHE A 161 11.11 15.90 20.64
CA PHE A 161 11.28 14.77 21.53
C PHE A 161 11.18 15.23 22.98
N ILE A 162 10.26 14.64 23.75
CA ILE A 162 9.98 15.00 25.15
C ILE A 162 10.50 13.90 26.06
N LYS A 163 11.24 14.29 27.10
CA LYS A 163 11.98 13.40 28.01
C LYS A 163 12.87 12.45 27.24
N TYR A 164 13.85 13.03 26.57
CA TYR A 164 14.75 12.29 25.70
C TYR A 164 16.02 11.82 26.40
N VAL A 165 16.58 10.73 25.88
CA VAL A 165 17.93 10.25 26.16
C VAL A 165 18.62 10.08 24.82
N ARG A 166 19.70 10.83 24.62
CA ARG A 166 20.57 10.74 23.44
C ARG A 166 21.82 9.98 23.82
N ARG A 167 22.20 9.03 23.00
CA ARG A 167 23.41 8.25 23.08
C ARG A 167 24.19 8.43 21.80
N ASP A 168 25.41 8.96 21.92
CA ASP A 168 26.35 9.07 20.81
C ASP A 168 27.44 8.02 21.01
N PHE A 169 27.72 7.23 19.96
CA PHE A 169 28.67 6.13 19.98
C PHE A 169 29.90 6.48 19.15
N ASP A 170 31.07 6.44 19.77
CA ASP A 170 32.37 6.56 19.12
C ASP A 170 33.18 5.31 19.44
N GLY A 171 33.07 4.31 18.53
CA GLY A 171 33.64 2.98 18.74
C GLY A 171 33.05 2.28 19.97
N ILE A 172 33.85 2.13 21.03
CA ILE A 172 33.46 1.51 22.29
C ILE A 172 33.00 2.54 23.33
N GLN A 173 33.20 3.82 23.08
CA GLN A 173 32.80 4.89 23.98
C GLN A 173 31.38 5.33 23.70
N GLU A 174 30.61 5.49 24.78
CA GLU A 174 29.23 5.96 24.75
C GLU A 174 29.12 7.26 25.53
N THR A 175 28.64 8.33 24.88
CA THR A 175 28.31 9.60 25.54
C THR A 175 26.80 9.70 25.70
N LEU A 176 26.33 9.88 26.94
CA LEU A 176 24.90 9.91 27.27
C LEU A 176 24.46 11.32 27.67
N THR A 177 23.51 11.88 26.95
CA THR A 177 22.89 13.16 27.24
C THR A 177 21.40 12.99 27.50
N ARG A 178 20.89 13.59 28.57
CA ARG A 178 19.46 13.56 28.93
C ARG A 178 18.91 14.97 28.96
N GLY A 179 17.67 15.12 28.52
CA GLY A 179 17.00 16.41 28.56
C GLY A 179 15.49 16.30 28.54
N HIS A 180 14.84 17.42 28.77
CA HIS A 180 13.38 17.46 28.82
C HIS A 180 12.75 17.64 27.44
N ARG A 181 13.39 18.40 26.55
CA ARG A 181 12.92 18.67 25.19
C ARG A 181 14.10 18.79 24.23
N LEU A 182 13.99 18.13 23.09
CA LEU A 182 14.92 18.25 21.98
C LEU A 182 14.11 18.57 20.72
N ASP A 183 14.42 19.68 20.10
CA ASP A 183 13.80 20.12 18.84
C ASP A 183 14.65 19.64 17.68
N THR A 184 14.02 18.99 16.72
CA THR A 184 14.69 18.39 15.56
C THR A 184 13.84 18.58 14.31
N ILE A 185 14.49 18.76 13.17
CA ILE A 185 13.81 18.76 11.86
C ILE A 185 13.88 17.34 11.30
N ILE A 186 12.72 16.73 11.10
CA ILE A 186 12.59 15.42 10.47
C ILE A 186 11.74 15.61 9.21
N PRO A 187 12.26 15.28 7.99
CA PRO A 187 11.63 15.61 6.72
C PRO A 187 10.42 14.70 6.38
N ILE A 188 9.56 14.46 7.36
CA ILE A 188 8.31 13.70 7.21
C ILE A 188 7.13 14.45 7.85
N GLU A 189 5.98 14.34 7.23
CA GLU A 189 4.72 14.82 7.79
C GLU A 189 3.97 13.70 8.52
N PRO A 190 3.15 14.02 9.55
CA PRO A 190 2.36 13.02 10.28
C PRO A 190 1.51 12.11 9.39
N LYS A 191 0.99 12.62 8.26
CA LYS A 191 0.19 11.82 7.32
C LYS A 191 0.97 10.66 6.72
N GLU A 192 2.30 10.81 6.55
CA GLU A 192 3.16 9.79 5.96
C GLU A 192 3.35 8.57 6.88
N LEU A 193 3.19 8.74 8.19
CA LEU A 193 3.24 7.65 9.18
C LEU A 193 2.08 6.66 9.04
N PHE A 194 1.03 7.04 8.32
CA PHE A 194 -0.15 6.21 8.08
C PHE A 194 -0.18 5.58 6.69
N TYR A 195 0.85 5.82 5.86
CA TYR A 195 0.93 5.16 4.57
C TYR A 195 1.30 3.69 4.73
N THR A 196 0.39 2.85 4.30
CA THR A 196 0.54 1.38 4.25
C THR A 196 0.44 0.90 2.80
N ALA A 197 0.80 -0.36 2.55
CA ALA A 197 0.60 -0.97 1.23
C ALA A 197 -0.88 -0.92 0.76
N GLU A 198 -1.84 -0.88 1.70
CA GLU A 198 -3.26 -0.72 1.35
C GLU A 198 -3.56 0.65 0.73
N ASN A 199 -2.82 1.70 1.12
CA ASN A 199 -2.97 3.03 0.52
C ASN A 199 -2.50 3.06 -0.94
N ALA A 200 -1.59 2.17 -1.34
CA ALA A 200 -1.17 2.03 -2.74
C ALA A 200 -2.35 1.64 -3.65
N LYS A 201 -3.25 0.81 -3.16
CA LYS A 201 -4.46 0.36 -3.89
C LYS A 201 -5.46 1.48 -4.16
N MET A 202 -5.34 2.60 -3.45
CA MET A 202 -6.18 3.80 -3.63
C MET A 202 -5.60 4.81 -4.62
N MET A 203 -4.32 4.67 -4.97
CA MET A 203 -3.63 5.59 -5.85
C MET A 203 -3.83 5.17 -7.30
N THR A 204 -4.01 6.14 -8.18
CA THR A 204 -3.93 5.88 -9.62
C THR A 204 -2.48 5.56 -10.01
N ASN A 205 -2.26 4.86 -11.12
CA ASN A 205 -0.91 4.51 -11.57
C ASN A 205 0.04 5.72 -11.66
N PRO A 206 -0.36 6.93 -12.16
CA PRO A 206 0.51 8.10 -12.14
C PRO A 206 0.84 8.61 -10.73
N GLU A 207 -0.12 8.60 -9.82
CA GLU A 207 0.07 9.02 -8.43
C GLU A 207 0.99 8.05 -7.69
N LEU A 208 0.77 6.74 -7.83
CA LEU A 208 1.63 5.71 -7.24
C LEU A 208 3.07 5.82 -7.75
N LYS A 209 3.26 6.03 -9.06
CA LYS A 209 4.58 6.23 -9.64
C LYS A 209 5.28 7.48 -9.09
N SER A 210 4.55 8.60 -8.97
CA SER A 210 5.11 9.83 -8.40
C SER A 210 5.48 9.65 -6.93
N PHE A 211 4.66 8.95 -6.17
CA PHE A 211 4.89 8.60 -4.78
C PHE A 211 6.12 7.70 -4.60
N ILE A 212 6.23 6.61 -5.38
CA ILE A 212 7.40 5.72 -5.39
C ILE A 212 8.69 6.51 -5.69
N ASN A 213 8.66 7.37 -6.71
CA ASN A 213 9.82 8.18 -7.05
C ASN A 213 10.23 9.16 -5.94
N GLN A 214 9.27 9.73 -5.23
CA GLN A 214 9.53 10.60 -4.08
C GLN A 214 10.14 9.83 -2.92
N GLN A 215 9.62 8.65 -2.62
CA GLN A 215 10.16 7.78 -1.57
C GLN A 215 11.57 7.27 -1.92
N LYS A 216 11.83 6.90 -3.17
CA LYS A 216 13.18 6.53 -3.64
C LYS A 216 14.21 7.66 -3.46
N LYS A 217 13.82 8.91 -3.73
CA LYS A 217 14.70 10.06 -3.53
C LYS A 217 15.05 10.30 -2.06
N ARG A 218 14.16 9.87 -1.15
CA ARG A 218 14.37 9.96 0.31
C ARG A 218 15.19 8.79 0.86
N GLY A 219 15.46 7.73 0.07
CA GLY A 219 16.18 6.54 0.52
C GLY A 219 15.38 5.65 1.47
N THR A 220 14.05 5.79 1.51
CA THR A 220 13.21 5.02 2.44
C THR A 220 13.17 3.55 2.07
N GLY A 221 13.56 2.66 2.98
CA GLY A 221 13.65 1.21 2.75
C GLY A 221 12.30 0.51 2.46
N ASN A 222 11.18 1.21 2.65
CA ASN A 222 9.84 0.62 2.51
C ASN A 222 9.26 0.72 1.07
N VAL A 223 10.05 1.19 0.10
CA VAL A 223 9.60 1.39 -1.29
C VAL A 223 9.21 0.08 -1.95
N GLN A 224 9.85 -1.04 -1.60
CA GLN A 224 9.59 -2.35 -2.19
C GLN A 224 8.13 -2.80 -2.03
N ALA A 225 7.50 -2.49 -0.89
CA ALA A 225 6.09 -2.83 -0.67
C ALA A 225 5.14 -2.11 -1.64
N PHE A 226 5.49 -0.90 -2.06
CA PHE A 226 4.70 -0.11 -3.02
C PHE A 226 5.02 -0.48 -4.47
N GLU A 227 6.23 -0.96 -4.76
CA GLU A 227 6.61 -1.45 -6.10
C GLU A 227 5.88 -2.74 -6.50
N ILE A 228 5.53 -3.59 -5.53
CA ILE A 228 4.77 -4.83 -5.78
C ILE A 228 3.33 -4.52 -6.20
N GLU A 229 2.76 -3.42 -5.72
CA GLU A 229 1.38 -3.02 -6.06
C GLU A 229 1.31 -2.23 -7.39
N TRP A 230 2.44 -1.82 -7.97
CA TRP A 230 2.51 -1.10 -9.26
C TRP A 230 2.70 -2.07 -10.43
#